data_e4fc6b840db91e2f37807b8becc9d863
#
_entry.id   e4fc6b840db91e2f37807b8becc9d863
#
_cell.length_a   1.000
_cell.length_b   1.000
_cell.length_c   1.000
_cell.angle_alpha   90.00
_cell.angle_beta   90.00
_cell.angle_gamma   90.00
#
_symmetry.space_group_name_H-M   'P 1'
#
loop_
_entity.id
_entity.type
_entity.pdbx_description
1 polymer ?
#
loop_
_entity_poly.entity_id
_entity_poly.type
_entity_poly.pdbx_seq_one_letter_code
_entity_poly.pdbx_strand_id
1 'polypeptide(L)'
;MQAWSGSARAALVVAAGLAGWLASGCSGTTQPASHPSPGRSTVTTKLVACGRSRTAAHVPVNIDIARGHVSCSTARSVERLYANAIIAGKAPGNGGGGPVKVGGWTCQGFATPVVLATGKASKCVRNGDEILEILPSQ
;
A
#
# COMPACT_ATOMS: atom_id res chain seq x y z
N MET A 1 20.49 -0.20 -35.78
CA MET A 1 21.51 -1.19 -35.39
C MET A 1 22.55 -0.49 -34.54
N GLN A 2 22.46 -0.58 -33.22
CA GLN A 2 23.57 -0.23 -32.34
C GLN A 2 23.56 -1.21 -31.18
N ALA A 3 24.61 -2.04 -31.13
CA ALA A 3 24.92 -2.99 -30.08
C ALA A 3 25.55 -2.25 -28.90
N TRP A 4 25.03 -2.43 -27.71
CA TRP A 4 25.73 -2.06 -26.49
C TRP A 4 26.22 -3.32 -25.78
N SER A 5 27.55 -3.49 -25.92
CA SER A 5 28.39 -4.40 -25.18
C SER A 5 28.99 -3.66 -23.98
N GLY A 6 29.07 -4.26 -22.81
CA GLY A 6 29.77 -3.65 -21.65
C GLY A 6 29.42 -4.34 -20.35
N SER A 7 30.09 -5.38 -20.08
CA SER A 7 31.18 -5.64 -19.11
C SER A 7 30.73 -5.87 -17.68
N ALA A 8 30.82 -7.15 -17.32
CA ALA A 8 30.86 -7.69 -15.95
C ALA A 8 32.01 -7.08 -15.12
N ARG A 9 31.76 -6.78 -13.85
CA ARG A 9 32.80 -6.77 -12.80
C ARG A 9 32.27 -7.47 -11.56
N ALA A 10 32.81 -8.65 -11.35
CA ALA A 10 32.74 -9.38 -10.10
C ALA A 10 33.67 -8.70 -9.08
N ALA A 11 33.20 -8.51 -7.87
CA ALA A 11 34.05 -8.26 -6.71
C ALA A 11 33.60 -9.17 -5.57
N LEU A 12 34.43 -10.17 -5.34
CA LEU A 12 34.44 -11.08 -4.21
C LEU A 12 35.08 -10.32 -3.02
N VAL A 13 34.38 -10.23 -1.90
CA VAL A 13 35.01 -9.92 -0.61
C VAL A 13 34.54 -10.95 0.41
N VAL A 14 35.48 -11.84 0.76
CA VAL A 14 35.41 -12.78 1.89
C VAL A 14 35.93 -12.02 3.10
N ALA A 15 35.22 -12.02 4.21
CA ALA A 15 35.75 -11.71 5.52
C ALA A 15 35.11 -12.62 6.57
N ALA A 16 35.92 -13.58 7.04
CA ALA A 16 35.65 -14.38 8.20
C ALA A 16 35.90 -13.57 9.48
N GLY A 17 35.03 -13.69 10.47
CA GLY A 17 35.19 -13.12 11.79
C GLY A 17 34.47 -13.98 12.83
N LEU A 18 35.23 -14.93 13.43
CA LEU A 18 34.88 -15.67 14.63
C LEU A 18 35.09 -14.76 15.85
N ALA A 19 34.12 -14.61 16.71
CA ALA A 19 34.38 -14.34 18.13
C ALA A 19 33.15 -14.78 18.95
N GLY A 20 33.34 -15.84 19.72
CA GLY A 20 32.40 -16.33 20.71
C GLY A 20 32.38 -15.44 21.95
N TRP A 21 31.20 -15.33 22.53
CA TRP A 21 31.03 -14.87 23.91
C TRP A 21 30.04 -15.80 24.62
N LEU A 22 30.59 -16.64 25.46
CA LEU A 22 29.87 -17.32 26.52
C LEU A 22 29.72 -16.34 27.67
N ALA A 23 28.51 -16.04 28.06
CA ALA A 23 28.24 -15.43 29.36
C ALA A 23 27.01 -16.09 29.97
N SER A 24 27.33 -16.77 31.09
CA SER A 24 26.45 -17.48 31.99
C SER A 24 25.44 -16.56 32.68
N GLY A 25 24.22 -17.04 32.89
CA GLY A 25 23.49 -17.04 34.14
C GLY A 25 22.94 -15.69 34.64
N CYS A 26 21.61 -15.64 34.72
CA CYS A 26 20.89 -15.23 35.93
C CYS A 26 19.42 -15.62 35.76
N SER A 27 19.02 -16.63 36.52
CA SER A 27 17.59 -16.93 36.75
C SER A 27 17.00 -15.80 37.60
N GLY A 28 16.25 -14.92 36.94
CA GLY A 28 15.41 -13.93 37.59
C GLY A 28 13.98 -14.14 37.10
N THR A 29 13.21 -14.90 37.89
CA THR A 29 11.75 -15.02 37.71
C THR A 29 11.10 -13.68 38.06
N THR A 30 11.09 -12.76 37.11
CA THR A 30 10.27 -11.55 37.23
C THR A 30 9.05 -11.76 36.38
N GLN A 31 7.95 -12.07 37.04
CA GLN A 31 6.61 -12.13 36.48
C GLN A 31 6.32 -10.74 35.84
N PRO A 32 6.09 -10.64 34.52
CA PRO A 32 5.75 -9.36 33.93
C PRO A 32 4.36 -8.98 34.44
N ALA A 33 4.30 -7.85 35.13
CA ALA A 33 3.04 -7.19 35.45
C ALA A 33 2.25 -7.01 34.17
N SER A 34 1.07 -7.62 34.09
CA SER A 34 0.11 -7.43 33.02
C SER A 34 -0.33 -5.96 33.02
N HIS A 35 0.35 -5.13 32.23
CA HIS A 35 -0.20 -3.82 31.91
C HIS A 35 -1.51 -4.05 31.14
N PRO A 36 -2.65 -3.51 31.58
CA PRO A 36 -3.85 -3.50 30.76
C PRO A 36 -3.52 -2.70 29.49
N SER A 37 -3.42 -3.40 28.37
CA SER A 37 -3.36 -2.76 27.04
C SER A 37 -4.56 -1.80 26.95
N PRO A 38 -4.33 -0.51 26.67
CA PRO A 38 -5.45 0.39 26.41
C PRO A 38 -6.21 -0.22 25.25
N GLY A 39 -7.48 -0.58 25.50
CA GLY A 39 -8.35 -1.19 24.50
C GLY A 39 -8.32 -0.35 23.24
N ARG A 40 -7.70 -0.88 22.20
CA ARG A 40 -7.77 -0.31 20.86
C ARG A 40 -9.23 -0.41 20.44
N SER A 41 -9.99 0.67 20.66
CA SER A 41 -11.32 0.81 20.10
C SER A 41 -11.16 0.64 18.59
N THR A 42 -11.47 -0.53 18.07
CA THR A 42 -11.62 -0.76 16.65
C THR A 42 -12.87 0.01 16.22
N VAL A 43 -12.70 1.27 15.87
CA VAL A 43 -13.73 2.01 15.15
C VAL A 43 -13.91 1.26 13.84
N THR A 44 -14.92 0.42 13.78
CA THR A 44 -15.35 -0.24 12.54
C THR A 44 -15.91 0.84 11.64
N THR A 45 -15.06 1.46 10.84
CA THR A 45 -15.47 2.44 9.83
C THR A 45 -16.30 1.68 8.80
N LYS A 46 -17.61 1.92 8.80
CA LYS A 46 -18.52 1.30 7.84
C LYS A 46 -18.18 1.85 6.45
N LEU A 47 -17.68 0.98 5.57
CA LEU A 47 -17.44 1.31 4.17
C LEU A 47 -18.78 1.58 3.46
N VAL A 48 -18.82 2.60 2.61
CA VAL A 48 -19.97 2.90 1.75
C VAL A 48 -19.61 2.44 0.34
N ALA A 49 -20.27 1.37 -0.12
CA ALA A 49 -20.04 0.81 -1.44
C ALA A 49 -20.59 1.74 -2.54
N CYS A 50 -19.74 2.09 -3.50
CA CYS A 50 -20.07 2.96 -4.64
C CYS A 50 -20.12 2.23 -5.98
N GLY A 51 -20.02 0.90 -5.97
CA GLY A 51 -20.12 0.04 -7.13
C GLY A 51 -18.79 -0.42 -7.68
N ARG A 52 -18.84 -1.04 -8.87
CA ARG A 52 -17.68 -1.67 -9.51
C ARG A 52 -16.97 -0.74 -10.47
N SER A 53 -15.66 -0.93 -10.62
CA SER A 53 -14.80 -0.25 -11.58
C SER A 53 -13.72 -1.20 -12.08
N ARG A 54 -12.76 -0.66 -12.83
CA ARG A 54 -11.53 -1.35 -13.24
C ARG A 54 -10.34 -0.43 -13.02
N THR A 55 -9.25 -1.00 -12.53
CA THR A 55 -7.96 -0.30 -12.45
C THR A 55 -7.42 0.05 -13.84
N ALA A 56 -6.35 0.84 -13.91
CA ALA A 56 -5.62 1.11 -15.16
C ALA A 56 -5.14 -0.16 -15.88
N ALA A 57 -4.89 -1.25 -15.14
CA ALA A 57 -4.52 -2.57 -15.67
C ALA A 57 -5.75 -3.47 -15.95
N HIS A 58 -6.96 -2.90 -16.03
CA HIS A 58 -8.23 -3.60 -16.28
C HIS A 58 -8.63 -4.65 -15.22
N VAL A 59 -8.01 -4.64 -14.04
CA VAL A 59 -8.38 -5.52 -12.93
C VAL A 59 -9.70 -5.04 -12.34
N PRO A 60 -10.72 -5.93 -12.16
CA PRO A 60 -11.97 -5.56 -11.50
C PRO A 60 -11.76 -5.15 -10.05
N VAL A 61 -12.40 -4.06 -9.62
CA VAL A 61 -12.37 -3.53 -8.25
C VAL A 61 -13.75 -3.02 -7.83
N ASN A 62 -14.00 -2.97 -6.53
CA ASN A 62 -15.09 -2.21 -5.93
C ASN A 62 -14.54 -0.83 -5.51
N ILE A 63 -15.34 0.21 -5.67
CA ILE A 63 -15.05 1.54 -5.15
C ILE A 63 -15.83 1.72 -3.86
N ASP A 64 -15.10 1.99 -2.77
CA ASP A 64 -15.68 2.20 -1.46
C ASP A 64 -15.21 3.53 -0.85
N ILE A 65 -16.13 4.23 -0.18
CA ILE A 65 -15.79 5.39 0.63
C ILE A 65 -15.48 4.89 2.04
N ALA A 66 -14.22 5.05 2.47
CA ALA A 66 -13.75 4.61 3.76
C ALA A 66 -13.92 5.68 4.83
N ARG A 67 -13.83 6.96 4.46
CA ARG A 67 -14.01 8.09 5.38
C ARG A 67 -14.56 9.31 4.67
N GLY A 68 -15.24 10.17 5.46
CA GLY A 68 -15.72 11.46 5.02
C GLY A 68 -17.12 11.41 4.39
N HIS A 69 -17.47 12.51 3.72
CA HIS A 69 -18.81 12.71 3.14
C HIS A 69 -18.73 12.89 1.61
N VAL A 70 -18.16 11.90 0.95
CA VAL A 70 -17.99 11.87 -0.51
C VAL A 70 -19.21 11.25 -1.16
N SER A 71 -19.69 11.82 -2.28
CA SER A 71 -20.72 11.16 -3.08
C SER A 71 -20.12 10.04 -3.93
N CYS A 72 -20.89 8.98 -4.22
CA CYS A 72 -20.43 7.89 -5.10
C CYS A 72 -20.12 8.37 -6.53
N SER A 73 -20.79 9.42 -7.02
CA SER A 73 -20.46 10.04 -8.30
C SER A 73 -19.07 10.66 -8.29
N THR A 74 -18.72 11.38 -7.21
CA THR A 74 -17.38 11.93 -7.00
C THR A 74 -16.36 10.82 -6.88
N ALA A 75 -16.60 9.80 -6.06
CA ALA A 75 -15.67 8.68 -5.88
C ALA A 75 -15.34 7.99 -7.23
N ARG A 76 -16.34 7.65 -8.02
CA ARG A 76 -16.14 7.07 -9.37
C ARG A 76 -15.42 8.01 -10.34
N SER A 77 -15.63 9.32 -10.23
CA SER A 77 -14.94 10.30 -11.07
C SER A 77 -13.45 10.39 -10.71
N VAL A 78 -13.13 10.43 -9.42
CA VAL A 78 -11.74 10.46 -8.91
C VAL A 78 -10.98 9.23 -9.37
N GLU A 79 -11.56 8.02 -9.23
CA GLU A 79 -10.91 6.77 -9.64
C GLU A 79 -10.66 6.72 -11.16
N ARG A 80 -11.59 7.21 -11.98
CA ARG A 80 -11.34 7.34 -13.44
C ARG A 80 -10.19 8.30 -13.75
N LEU A 81 -10.11 9.44 -13.05
CA LEU A 81 -9.01 10.38 -13.22
C LEU A 81 -7.68 9.76 -12.82
N TYR A 82 -7.68 8.97 -11.75
CA TYR A 82 -6.48 8.24 -11.29
C TYR A 82 -6.04 7.19 -12.30
N ALA A 83 -6.96 6.34 -12.77
CA ALA A 83 -6.66 5.35 -13.81
C ALA A 83 -6.09 6.01 -15.08
N ASN A 84 -6.68 7.12 -15.53
CA ASN A 84 -6.18 7.88 -16.68
C ASN A 84 -4.79 8.47 -16.43
N ALA A 85 -4.49 8.94 -15.21
CA ALA A 85 -3.17 9.44 -14.86
C ALA A 85 -2.10 8.34 -14.91
N ILE A 86 -2.43 7.11 -14.48
CA ILE A 86 -1.55 5.94 -14.58
C ILE A 86 -1.31 5.59 -16.05
N ILE A 87 -2.36 5.47 -16.86
CA ILE A 87 -2.27 5.15 -18.30
C ILE A 87 -1.43 6.20 -19.04
N ALA A 88 -1.56 7.48 -18.65
CA ALA A 88 -0.77 8.57 -19.22
C ALA A 88 0.66 8.66 -18.68
N GLY A 89 1.11 7.72 -17.83
CA GLY A 89 2.46 7.70 -17.25
C GLY A 89 2.74 8.82 -16.25
N LYS A 90 1.69 9.47 -15.70
CA LYS A 90 1.84 10.59 -14.76
C LYS A 90 2.03 10.15 -13.31
N ALA A 91 1.69 8.92 -12.97
CA ALA A 91 1.92 8.37 -11.64
C ALA A 91 3.35 7.83 -11.54
N PRO A 92 4.14 8.26 -10.55
CA PRO A 92 5.53 7.82 -10.39
C PRO A 92 5.62 6.36 -9.93
N GLY A 93 6.81 5.78 -10.09
CA GLY A 93 7.14 4.40 -9.70
C GLY A 93 6.83 3.37 -10.80
N ASN A 94 7.37 2.16 -10.63
CA ASN A 94 7.14 1.05 -11.55
C ASN A 94 5.68 0.59 -11.43
N GLY A 95 4.93 0.66 -12.53
CA GLY A 95 3.51 0.30 -12.57
C GLY A 95 2.56 1.37 -12.04
N GLY A 96 3.02 2.61 -11.83
CA GLY A 96 2.13 3.74 -11.46
C GLY A 96 1.63 3.73 -10.02
N GLY A 97 2.32 3.00 -9.10
CA GLY A 97 1.91 2.88 -7.70
C GLY A 97 2.22 4.09 -6.82
N GLY A 98 3.05 5.03 -7.29
CA GLY A 98 3.40 6.23 -6.52
C GLY A 98 2.30 7.28 -6.46
N PRO A 99 2.38 8.22 -5.50
CA PRO A 99 1.33 9.22 -5.32
C PRO A 99 1.24 10.20 -6.50
N VAL A 100 0.03 10.45 -6.97
CA VAL A 100 -0.28 11.43 -8.03
C VAL A 100 -1.49 12.27 -7.63
N LYS A 101 -1.47 13.56 -8.00
CA LYS A 101 -2.59 14.46 -7.76
C LYS A 101 -3.56 14.46 -8.94
N VAL A 102 -4.84 14.19 -8.69
CA VAL A 102 -5.90 14.19 -9.69
C VAL A 102 -7.16 14.87 -9.11
N GLY A 103 -7.68 15.90 -9.77
CA GLY A 103 -8.91 16.57 -9.35
C GLY A 103 -8.91 17.07 -7.89
N GLY A 104 -7.75 17.49 -7.36
CA GLY A 104 -7.60 17.91 -5.97
C GLY A 104 -7.42 16.77 -4.95
N TRP A 105 -7.40 15.52 -5.40
CA TRP A 105 -7.12 14.33 -4.60
C TRP A 105 -5.67 13.88 -4.76
N THR A 106 -5.11 13.27 -3.73
CA THR A 106 -3.84 12.54 -3.82
C THR A 106 -4.15 11.06 -3.82
N CYS A 107 -3.88 10.40 -4.95
CA CYS A 107 -4.14 8.97 -5.16
C CYS A 107 -2.83 8.19 -5.25
N GLN A 108 -2.82 6.95 -4.74
CA GLN A 108 -1.67 6.03 -4.84
C GLN A 108 -2.13 4.58 -4.81
N GLY A 109 -1.39 3.72 -5.49
CA GLY A 109 -1.54 2.26 -5.39
C GLY A 109 -0.88 1.72 -4.12
N PHE A 110 -1.34 0.56 -3.67
CA PHE A 110 -0.66 -0.19 -2.62
C PHE A 110 0.39 -1.14 -3.21
N ALA A 111 1.45 -1.39 -2.47
CA ALA A 111 2.44 -2.40 -2.83
C ALA A 111 1.80 -3.80 -2.89
N THR A 112 2.27 -4.67 -3.79
CA THR A 112 1.72 -6.00 -4.01
C THR A 112 1.50 -6.81 -2.72
N PRO A 113 2.43 -6.86 -1.74
CA PRO A 113 2.19 -7.59 -0.51
C PRO A 113 0.98 -7.07 0.29
N VAL A 114 0.74 -5.75 0.26
CA VAL A 114 -0.42 -5.14 0.93
C VAL A 114 -1.70 -5.49 0.19
N VAL A 115 -1.69 -5.45 -1.15
CA VAL A 115 -2.83 -5.86 -1.99
C VAL A 115 -3.22 -7.29 -1.69
N LEU A 116 -2.26 -8.21 -1.66
CA LEU A 116 -2.49 -9.63 -1.39
C LEU A 116 -3.02 -9.88 0.03
N ALA A 117 -2.54 -9.13 1.01
CA ALA A 117 -2.95 -9.30 2.41
C ALA A 117 -4.31 -8.65 2.73
N THR A 118 -4.69 -7.58 2.02
CA THR A 118 -5.85 -6.76 2.40
C THR A 118 -6.92 -6.62 1.32
N GLY A 119 -6.63 -7.02 0.10
CA GLY A 119 -7.46 -6.76 -1.08
C GLY A 119 -7.50 -5.30 -1.53
N LYS A 120 -6.83 -4.37 -0.84
CA LYS A 120 -6.84 -2.94 -1.18
C LYS A 120 -5.87 -2.67 -2.33
N ALA A 121 -6.38 -2.23 -3.47
CA ALA A 121 -5.58 -1.95 -4.66
C ALA A 121 -5.02 -0.52 -4.67
N SER A 122 -5.83 0.46 -4.33
CA SER A 122 -5.44 1.87 -4.29
C SER A 122 -6.22 2.65 -3.22
N LYS A 123 -5.75 3.87 -2.95
CA LYS A 123 -6.46 4.87 -2.13
C LYS A 123 -6.33 6.26 -2.72
N CYS A 124 -7.38 7.05 -2.59
CA CYS A 124 -7.38 8.48 -2.86
C CYS A 124 -7.80 9.25 -1.60
N VAL A 125 -7.05 10.28 -1.23
CA VAL A 125 -7.33 11.08 -0.03
C VAL A 125 -7.41 12.57 -0.34
N ARG A 126 -8.31 13.28 0.36
CA ARG A 126 -8.47 14.74 0.30
C ARG A 126 -9.13 15.24 1.58
N ASN A 127 -8.48 16.14 2.32
CA ASN A 127 -9.05 16.83 3.50
C ASN A 127 -9.76 15.90 4.51
N GLY A 128 -9.22 14.70 4.74
CA GLY A 128 -9.81 13.70 5.63
C GLY A 128 -10.80 12.75 4.98
N ASP A 129 -11.26 13.01 3.76
CA ASP A 129 -12.01 12.05 2.95
C ASP A 129 -11.06 10.96 2.43
N GLU A 130 -11.56 9.73 2.32
CA GLU A 130 -10.80 8.59 1.79
C GLU A 130 -11.69 7.69 0.93
N ILE A 131 -11.21 7.43 -0.28
CA ILE A 131 -11.80 6.49 -1.25
C ILE A 131 -10.82 5.33 -1.40
N LEU A 132 -11.32 4.11 -1.47
CA LEU A 132 -10.54 2.88 -1.69
C LEU A 132 -11.02 2.15 -2.94
N GLU A 133 -10.09 1.60 -3.70
CA GLU A 133 -10.35 0.50 -4.63
C GLU A 133 -10.01 -0.82 -3.93
N ILE A 134 -10.96 -1.75 -3.90
CA ILE A 134 -10.83 -3.04 -3.21
C ILE A 134 -11.11 -4.15 -4.21
N LEU A 135 -10.23 -5.16 -4.27
CA LEU A 135 -10.45 -6.35 -5.07
C LEU A 135 -11.75 -7.04 -4.62
N PRO A 136 -12.58 -7.55 -5.55
CA PRO A 136 -13.75 -8.32 -5.16
C PRO A 136 -13.30 -9.58 -4.40
N SER A 137 -14.02 -9.91 -3.32
CA SER A 137 -13.83 -11.19 -2.61
C SER A 137 -14.12 -12.34 -3.58
N GLN A 138 -13.22 -13.30 -3.65
CA GLN A 138 -13.42 -14.55 -4.38
C GLN A 138 -14.25 -15.52 -3.54
#